data_05dfebe1e6ded1612984ffdc361718e4
#
_entry.id   05dfebe1e6ded1612984ffdc361718e4
#
_cell.length_a   1.000
_cell.length_b   1.000
_cell.length_c   1.000
_cell.angle_alpha   90.00
_cell.angle_beta   90.00
_cell.angle_gamma   90.00
#
_symmetry.space_group_name_H-M   'P 1'
#
loop_
_entity.id
_entity.type
_entity.pdbx_description
1 polymer ?
#
loop_
_entity_poly.entity_id
_entity_poly.type
_entity_poly.pdbx_seq_one_letter_code
_entity_poly.pdbx_strand_id
1 'polypeptide(L)'
;MTMNENFAFILGNGKTRLEVDIDQLNLLGVTFGCNRVYEEFVTHHLISADKGMAHEIQKSGYSAKHKHYTRKLNIIKGSGALEILHPQYAGFSSGPAAVGMACYFGHSYIFLIGMDLHSDNNTINNLYAGTMNYKPDNAQPTYFGNWVLQVRDIMRQFTNNRFIHVNPLDGFSPEEWKSQDNFQIMDLPAFELMINN
;
A
#
# COMPACT_ATOMS: atom_id res chain seq x y z
N MET A 1 2.80 -18.49 16.00
CA MET A 1 1.88 -18.49 14.82
C MET A 1 2.70 -18.71 13.57
N THR A 2 2.24 -19.48 12.62
CA THR A 2 2.87 -19.60 11.29
C THR A 2 2.29 -18.52 10.39
N MET A 3 3.14 -17.82 9.65
CA MET A 3 2.74 -16.81 8.66
C MET A 3 1.76 -17.42 7.66
N ASN A 4 0.63 -16.75 7.42
CA ASN A 4 -0.35 -17.16 6.41
C ASN A 4 0.01 -16.53 5.06
N GLU A 5 0.59 -17.30 4.16
CA GLU A 5 1.01 -16.83 2.83
C GLU A 5 -0.16 -16.36 1.94
N ASN A 6 -1.41 -16.69 2.29
CA ASN A 6 -2.57 -16.17 1.56
C ASN A 6 -2.91 -14.72 1.93
N PHE A 7 -2.38 -14.19 3.04
CA PHE A 7 -2.63 -12.83 3.50
C PHE A 7 -1.56 -11.87 2.98
N ALA A 8 -2.02 -10.80 2.34
CA ALA A 8 -1.18 -9.65 1.98
C ALA A 8 -1.70 -8.38 2.65
N PHE A 9 -0.86 -7.71 3.41
CA PHE A 9 -1.15 -6.43 4.06
C PHE A 9 -0.50 -5.29 3.26
N ILE A 10 -1.34 -4.48 2.61
CA ILE A 10 -0.89 -3.36 1.78
C ILE A 10 -0.91 -2.09 2.64
N LEU A 11 0.27 -1.55 2.89
CA LEU A 11 0.48 -0.43 3.80
C LEU A 11 0.58 0.89 3.01
N GLY A 12 -0.54 1.60 2.92
CA GLY A 12 -0.59 2.98 2.44
C GLY A 12 -0.01 3.97 3.47
N ASN A 13 -0.11 5.24 3.17
CA ASN A 13 0.44 6.31 4.02
C ASN A 13 -0.65 7.18 4.67
N GLY A 14 -1.90 6.74 4.66
CA GLY A 14 -2.99 7.37 5.38
C GLY A 14 -2.91 7.15 6.89
N LYS A 15 -3.56 8.02 7.65
CA LYS A 15 -3.45 8.06 9.12
C LYS A 15 -4.02 6.83 9.81
N THR A 16 -4.99 6.12 9.20
CA THR A 16 -5.53 4.87 9.77
C THR A 16 -4.46 3.79 9.94
N ARG A 17 -3.33 3.88 9.23
CA ARG A 17 -2.20 2.97 9.45
C ARG A 17 -1.61 3.05 10.87
N LEU A 18 -1.74 4.18 11.56
CA LEU A 18 -1.25 4.35 12.94
C LEU A 18 -1.98 3.48 13.95
N GLU A 19 -3.16 3.00 13.61
CA GLU A 19 -4.00 2.16 14.47
C GLU A 19 -3.60 0.68 14.42
N VAL A 20 -2.56 0.33 13.63
CA VAL A 20 -2.20 -1.07 13.37
C VAL A 20 -0.73 -1.32 13.69
N ASP A 21 -0.45 -2.41 14.40
CA ASP A 21 0.91 -2.88 14.68
C ASP A 21 1.49 -3.61 13.45
N ILE A 22 2.37 -2.93 12.72
CA ILE A 22 2.99 -3.45 11.49
C ILE A 22 3.95 -4.62 11.79
N ASP A 23 4.64 -4.61 12.92
CA ASP A 23 5.54 -5.71 13.29
C ASP A 23 4.75 -6.99 13.53
N GLN A 24 3.55 -6.89 14.12
CA GLN A 24 2.63 -8.01 14.23
C GLN A 24 2.18 -8.50 12.86
N LEU A 25 1.83 -7.61 11.94
CA LEU A 25 1.44 -7.98 10.57
C LEU A 25 2.53 -8.74 9.82
N ASN A 26 3.80 -8.36 10.01
CA ASN A 26 4.94 -9.07 9.42
C ASN A 26 5.04 -10.54 9.88
N LEU A 27 4.49 -10.87 11.05
CA LEU A 27 4.47 -12.25 11.56
C LEU A 27 3.25 -13.05 11.03
N LEU A 28 2.18 -12.36 10.65
CA LEU A 28 0.91 -12.96 10.28
C LEU A 28 0.75 -13.20 8.77
N GLY A 29 1.37 -12.38 7.95
CA GLY A 29 1.27 -12.49 6.50
C GLY A 29 2.33 -11.64 5.78
N VAL A 30 2.21 -11.52 4.46
CA VAL A 30 3.18 -10.79 3.65
C VAL A 30 2.81 -9.31 3.59
N THR A 31 3.73 -8.44 4.00
CA THR A 31 3.52 -6.99 4.00
C THR A 31 4.10 -6.33 2.74
N PHE A 32 3.32 -5.40 2.18
CA PHE A 32 3.69 -4.57 1.04
C PHE A 32 3.65 -3.10 1.46
N GLY A 33 4.81 -2.52 1.74
CA GLY A 33 4.94 -1.11 2.10
C GLY A 33 4.99 -0.20 0.89
N CYS A 34 4.56 1.05 1.06
CA CYS A 34 4.59 2.06 0.00
C CYS A 34 5.50 3.23 0.37
N ASN A 35 6.40 3.58 -0.53
CA ASN A 35 7.20 4.80 -0.43
C ASN A 35 8.00 4.88 0.89
N ARG A 36 7.72 5.88 1.76
CA ARG A 36 8.54 6.22 2.94
C ARG A 36 8.34 5.29 4.14
N VAL A 37 7.43 4.31 4.08
CA VAL A 37 7.26 3.30 5.14
C VAL A 37 8.60 2.67 5.57
N TYR A 38 9.56 2.57 4.65
CA TYR A 38 10.88 1.97 4.90
C TYR A 38 11.71 2.66 5.99
N GLU A 39 11.41 3.90 6.35
CA GLU A 39 12.11 4.62 7.43
C GLU A 39 11.69 4.14 8.82
N GLU A 40 10.49 3.61 8.95
CA GLU A 40 9.92 3.16 10.21
C GLU A 40 9.91 1.64 10.32
N PHE A 41 9.63 0.94 9.21
CA PHE A 41 9.39 -0.50 9.22
C PHE A 41 10.08 -1.20 8.04
N VAL A 42 10.59 -2.40 8.30
CA VAL A 42 11.01 -3.31 7.24
C VAL A 42 9.81 -4.16 6.83
N THR A 43 9.35 -3.98 5.59
CA THR A 43 8.28 -4.78 5.00
C THR A 43 8.84 -5.88 4.10
N HIS A 44 8.09 -6.96 3.85
CA HIS A 44 8.51 -8.03 2.95
C HIS A 44 8.77 -7.52 1.53
N HIS A 45 7.96 -6.56 1.08
CA HIS A 45 8.10 -5.89 -0.20
C HIS A 45 7.85 -4.40 -0.02
N LEU A 46 8.72 -3.56 -0.57
CA LEU A 46 8.54 -2.11 -0.63
C LEU A 46 8.32 -1.69 -2.07
N ILE A 47 7.32 -0.84 -2.32
CA ILE A 47 7.00 -0.35 -3.67
C ILE A 47 7.08 1.17 -3.73
N SER A 48 7.81 1.71 -4.71
CA SER A 48 7.85 3.14 -4.98
C SER A 48 7.82 3.41 -6.49
N ALA A 49 6.76 4.03 -6.97
CA ALA A 49 6.58 4.33 -8.39
C ALA A 49 7.21 5.67 -8.80
N ASP A 50 7.29 6.64 -7.89
CA ASP A 50 7.77 7.97 -8.18
C ASP A 50 9.30 8.05 -8.14
N LYS A 51 9.90 8.72 -9.14
CA LYS A 51 11.35 8.78 -9.32
C LYS A 51 12.07 9.35 -8.10
N GLY A 52 11.56 10.46 -7.53
CA GLY A 52 12.19 11.10 -6.36
C GLY A 52 12.29 10.14 -5.19
N MET A 53 11.16 9.52 -4.82
CA MET A 53 11.06 8.56 -3.73
C MET A 53 11.89 7.30 -4.00
N ALA A 54 11.81 6.75 -5.21
CA ALA A 54 12.58 5.58 -5.59
C ALA A 54 14.11 5.81 -5.49
N HIS A 55 14.59 6.99 -5.90
CA HIS A 55 16.00 7.33 -5.79
C HIS A 55 16.43 7.56 -4.34
N GLU A 56 15.58 8.15 -3.51
CA GLU A 56 15.86 8.34 -2.08
C GLU A 56 16.04 6.98 -1.37
N ILE A 57 15.12 6.04 -1.56
CA ILE A 57 15.17 4.68 -1.01
C ILE A 57 16.46 3.96 -1.46
N GLN A 58 16.81 4.05 -2.73
CA GLN A 58 18.01 3.41 -3.26
C GLN A 58 19.30 4.02 -2.69
N LYS A 59 19.35 5.36 -2.54
CA LYS A 59 20.50 6.07 -1.97
C LYS A 59 20.67 5.84 -0.47
N SER A 60 19.60 5.52 0.26
CA SER A 60 19.67 5.15 1.67
C SER A 60 20.34 3.78 1.91
N GLY A 61 20.51 2.99 0.85
CA GLY A 61 21.02 1.62 0.94
C GLY A 61 19.97 0.57 1.29
N TYR A 62 18.69 0.96 1.46
CA TYR A 62 17.60 0.04 1.76
C TYR A 62 17.49 -1.07 0.70
N SER A 63 17.52 -0.70 -0.58
CA SER A 63 17.35 -1.63 -1.71
C SER A 63 18.42 -2.72 -1.80
N ALA A 64 19.61 -2.46 -1.24
CA ALA A 64 20.69 -3.45 -1.21
C ALA A 64 20.47 -4.56 -0.17
N LYS A 65 19.56 -4.35 0.78
CA LYS A 65 19.30 -5.25 1.92
C LYS A 65 17.89 -5.84 1.89
N HIS A 66 16.93 -5.13 1.28
CA HIS A 66 15.51 -5.44 1.33
C HIS A 66 14.90 -5.38 -0.07
N LYS A 67 13.82 -6.13 -0.31
CA LYS A 67 13.10 -6.14 -1.58
C LYS A 67 12.41 -4.81 -1.82
N HIS A 68 12.96 -4.00 -2.70
CA HIS A 68 12.40 -2.72 -3.14
C HIS A 68 12.12 -2.77 -4.64
N TYR A 69 10.87 -2.54 -5.02
CA TYR A 69 10.40 -2.54 -6.41
C TYR A 69 10.08 -1.13 -6.88
N THR A 70 10.54 -0.81 -8.08
CA THR A 70 10.27 0.47 -8.72
C THR A 70 10.14 0.31 -10.23
N ARG A 71 9.79 1.40 -10.92
CA ARG A 71 9.78 1.42 -12.39
C ARG A 71 11.19 1.22 -12.92
N LYS A 72 11.34 0.49 -14.01
CA LYS A 72 12.63 0.23 -14.66
C LYS A 72 13.49 1.48 -14.83
N LEU A 73 12.87 2.57 -15.29
CA LEU A 73 13.55 3.84 -15.52
C LEU A 73 14.06 4.54 -14.25
N ASN A 74 13.58 4.11 -13.08
CA ASN A 74 13.98 4.67 -11.78
C ASN A 74 15.09 3.85 -11.12
N ILE A 75 15.50 2.71 -11.68
CA ILE A 75 16.52 1.85 -11.09
C ILE A 75 17.91 2.48 -11.27
N ILE A 76 18.59 2.73 -10.16
CA ILE A 76 20.00 3.11 -10.13
C ILE A 76 20.82 1.82 -10.23
N LYS A 77 21.73 1.77 -11.21
CA LYS A 77 22.58 0.59 -11.42
C LYS A 77 23.36 0.24 -10.15
N GLY A 78 23.27 -1.01 -9.73
CA GLY A 78 23.97 -1.51 -8.55
C GLY A 78 23.30 -1.20 -7.20
N SER A 79 22.14 -0.56 -7.18
CA SER A 79 21.42 -0.24 -5.94
C SER A 79 20.74 -1.44 -5.26
N GLY A 80 20.53 -2.53 -6.00
CA GLY A 80 19.74 -3.68 -5.54
C GLY A 80 18.23 -3.56 -5.75
N ALA A 81 17.74 -2.41 -6.25
CA ALA A 81 16.32 -2.23 -6.55
C ALA A 81 15.87 -3.16 -7.70
N LEU A 82 14.63 -3.64 -7.60
CA LEU A 82 14.00 -4.56 -8.53
C LEU A 82 12.98 -3.82 -9.41
N GLU A 83 12.75 -4.32 -10.60
CA GLU A 83 11.69 -3.82 -11.48
C GLU A 83 10.32 -4.31 -11.01
N ILE A 84 9.29 -3.46 -11.08
CA ILE A 84 7.89 -3.87 -10.90
C ILE A 84 7.57 -4.92 -11.97
N LEU A 85 7.24 -6.13 -11.53
CA LEU A 85 7.25 -7.34 -12.37
C LEU A 85 6.18 -7.36 -13.47
N HIS A 86 5.06 -6.62 -13.27
CA HIS A 86 3.99 -6.60 -14.27
C HIS A 86 3.93 -5.23 -14.96
N PRO A 87 4.02 -5.16 -16.30
CA PRO A 87 4.07 -3.89 -17.03
C PRO A 87 2.91 -2.93 -16.72
N GLN A 88 1.70 -3.46 -16.52
CA GLN A 88 0.52 -2.68 -16.16
C GLN A 88 0.73 -1.93 -14.83
N TYR A 89 1.28 -2.61 -13.81
CA TYR A 89 1.48 -2.02 -12.49
C TYR A 89 2.64 -1.03 -12.47
N ALA A 90 3.59 -1.15 -13.37
CA ALA A 90 4.65 -0.16 -13.56
C ALA A 90 4.11 1.23 -13.96
N GLY A 91 2.91 1.31 -14.56
CA GLY A 91 2.20 2.54 -14.85
C GLY A 91 1.40 3.10 -13.66
N PHE A 92 1.19 2.31 -12.61
CA PHE A 92 0.34 2.68 -11.48
C PHE A 92 1.08 3.51 -10.43
N SER A 93 0.33 4.16 -9.55
CA SER A 93 0.86 4.75 -8.31
C SER A 93 1.30 3.66 -7.35
N SER A 94 2.16 4.01 -6.39
CA SER A 94 2.82 3.02 -5.50
C SER A 94 1.84 2.13 -4.74
N GLY A 95 0.77 2.69 -4.15
CA GLY A 95 -0.26 1.92 -3.45
C GLY A 95 -0.97 0.92 -4.36
N PRO A 96 -1.61 1.35 -5.46
CA PRO A 96 -2.21 0.42 -6.42
C PRO A 96 -1.22 -0.59 -7.00
N ALA A 97 0.03 -0.20 -7.28
CA ALA A 97 1.04 -1.14 -7.74
C ALA A 97 1.33 -2.23 -6.69
N ALA A 98 1.37 -1.87 -5.40
CA ALA A 98 1.51 -2.83 -4.30
C ALA A 98 0.34 -3.82 -4.25
N VAL A 99 -0.90 -3.33 -4.40
CA VAL A 99 -2.11 -4.18 -4.49
C VAL A 99 -1.99 -5.17 -5.66
N GLY A 100 -1.66 -4.68 -6.85
CA GLY A 100 -1.52 -5.53 -8.03
C GLY A 100 -0.41 -6.55 -7.90
N MET A 101 0.73 -6.17 -7.32
CA MET A 101 1.84 -7.10 -7.09
C MET A 101 1.49 -8.18 -6.06
N ALA A 102 0.75 -7.86 -5.01
CA ALA A 102 0.29 -8.85 -4.04
C ALA A 102 -0.60 -9.90 -4.71
N CYS A 103 -1.56 -9.47 -5.53
CA CYS A 103 -2.38 -10.40 -6.33
C CYS A 103 -1.53 -11.23 -7.31
N TYR A 104 -0.57 -10.61 -7.98
CA TYR A 104 0.32 -11.28 -8.92
C TYR A 104 1.22 -12.32 -8.25
N PHE A 105 1.60 -12.11 -6.98
CA PHE A 105 2.35 -13.09 -6.18
C PHE A 105 1.48 -14.23 -5.64
N GLY A 106 0.17 -14.20 -5.88
CA GLY A 106 -0.75 -15.30 -5.55
C GLY A 106 -1.43 -15.19 -4.19
N HIS A 107 -1.31 -14.05 -3.50
CA HIS A 107 -2.05 -13.83 -2.27
C HIS A 107 -3.54 -13.68 -2.54
N SER A 108 -4.39 -14.29 -1.70
CA SER A 108 -5.84 -14.36 -1.92
C SER A 108 -6.63 -13.34 -1.11
N TYR A 109 -6.14 -12.95 0.05
CA TYR A 109 -6.76 -11.95 0.93
C TYR A 109 -5.87 -10.71 0.98
N ILE A 110 -6.38 -9.61 0.44
CA ILE A 110 -5.63 -8.36 0.26
C ILE A 110 -6.20 -7.31 1.21
N PHE A 111 -5.50 -7.04 2.30
CA PHE A 111 -5.89 -6.04 3.30
C PHE A 111 -5.32 -4.67 2.92
N LEU A 112 -6.19 -3.68 2.72
CA LEU A 112 -5.83 -2.31 2.37
C LEU A 112 -5.83 -1.48 3.66
N ILE A 113 -4.65 -1.10 4.15
CA ILE A 113 -4.43 -0.41 5.42
C ILE A 113 -3.79 0.95 5.14
N GLY A 114 -4.31 2.03 5.74
CA GLY A 114 -3.81 3.39 5.46
C GLY A 114 -4.04 3.84 4.03
N MET A 115 -5.07 3.32 3.38
CA MET A 115 -5.57 3.77 2.07
C MET A 115 -6.79 4.66 2.25
N ASP A 116 -6.71 5.64 3.13
CA ASP A 116 -7.81 6.51 3.57
C ASP A 116 -8.39 7.34 2.44
N LEU A 117 -7.56 7.76 1.47
CA LEU A 117 -7.90 8.55 0.28
C LEU A 117 -8.51 9.92 0.58
N HIS A 118 -9.18 10.07 1.70
CA HIS A 118 -9.96 11.24 2.10
C HIS A 118 -9.36 11.92 3.33
N SER A 119 -9.73 13.18 3.54
CA SER A 119 -9.39 13.98 4.71
C SER A 119 -10.56 14.89 5.07
N ASP A 120 -11.01 14.84 6.31
CA ASP A 120 -12.17 15.59 6.79
C ASP A 120 -11.96 17.11 6.81
N ASN A 121 -10.73 17.55 6.95
CA ASN A 121 -10.36 18.97 7.03
C ASN A 121 -9.83 19.56 5.71
N ASN A 122 -10.02 18.85 4.59
CA ASN A 122 -9.54 19.23 3.26
C ASN A 122 -8.02 19.53 3.20
N THR A 123 -7.24 18.91 4.07
CA THR A 123 -5.78 18.91 4.04
C THR A 123 -5.26 17.50 3.68
N ILE A 124 -3.96 17.36 3.46
CA ILE A 124 -3.38 16.06 3.11
C ILE A 124 -3.53 15.07 4.25
N ASN A 125 -4.16 13.92 3.97
CA ASN A 125 -4.13 12.74 4.83
C ASN A 125 -2.96 11.85 4.41
N ASN A 126 -1.77 12.16 4.93
CA ASN A 126 -0.55 11.39 4.66
C ASN A 126 0.42 11.57 5.83
N LEU A 127 0.90 10.48 6.39
CA LEU A 127 1.80 10.46 7.55
C LEU A 127 3.13 11.18 7.30
N TYR A 128 3.54 11.27 6.04
CA TYR A 128 4.81 11.89 5.63
C TYR A 128 4.65 13.27 5.01
N ALA A 129 3.47 13.89 5.17
CA ALA A 129 3.24 15.25 4.70
C ALA A 129 4.32 16.20 5.24
N GLY A 130 4.79 17.13 4.41
CA GLY A 130 5.86 18.07 4.76
C GLY A 130 7.29 17.54 4.67
N THR A 131 7.48 16.23 4.46
CA THR A 131 8.81 15.66 4.24
C THR A 131 9.23 15.73 2.78
N MET A 132 10.52 15.41 2.49
CA MET A 132 11.02 15.38 1.11
C MET A 132 10.16 14.45 0.22
N ASN A 133 9.88 14.87 -1.00
CA ASN A 133 9.01 14.21 -1.98
C ASN A 133 7.51 14.22 -1.64
N TYR A 134 7.08 14.89 -0.57
CA TYR A 134 5.68 15.05 -0.19
C TYR A 134 5.28 16.52 -0.12
N LYS A 135 4.00 16.80 -0.40
CA LYS A 135 3.43 18.12 -0.23
C LYS A 135 3.40 18.52 1.25
N PRO A 136 3.44 19.83 1.57
CA PRO A 136 3.23 20.30 2.95
C PRO A 136 1.91 19.77 3.55
N ASP A 137 1.87 19.61 4.85
CA ASP A 137 0.73 19.08 5.61
C ASP A 137 -0.55 19.95 5.49
N ASN A 138 -0.37 21.26 5.30
CA ASN A 138 -1.45 22.23 5.08
C ASN A 138 -1.89 22.35 3.61
N ALA A 139 -1.30 21.59 2.69
CA ALA A 139 -1.68 21.62 1.29
C ALA A 139 -3.02 20.88 1.05
N GLN A 140 -3.69 21.25 -0.03
CA GLN A 140 -4.87 20.50 -0.46
C GLN A 140 -4.52 19.06 -0.84
N PRO A 141 -5.45 18.12 -0.56
CA PRO A 141 -5.27 16.72 -0.91
C PRO A 141 -4.90 16.53 -2.38
N THR A 142 -4.09 15.52 -2.66
CA THR A 142 -3.84 15.09 -4.03
C THR A 142 -5.11 14.42 -4.57
N TYR A 143 -5.46 14.70 -5.81
CA TYR A 143 -6.57 14.00 -6.48
C TYR A 143 -6.30 12.49 -6.49
N PHE A 144 -7.19 11.74 -5.85
CA PHE A 144 -7.04 10.30 -5.62
C PHE A 144 -7.80 9.41 -6.62
N GLY A 145 -8.58 10.01 -7.53
CA GLY A 145 -9.42 9.24 -8.47
C GLY A 145 -8.65 8.23 -9.31
N ASN A 146 -7.41 8.56 -9.71
CA ASN A 146 -6.57 7.61 -10.42
C ASN A 146 -6.23 6.37 -9.57
N TRP A 147 -6.01 6.53 -8.26
CA TRP A 147 -5.72 5.42 -7.34
C TRP A 147 -6.94 4.53 -7.17
N VAL A 148 -8.12 5.16 -7.03
CA VAL A 148 -9.40 4.46 -6.94
C VAL A 148 -9.64 3.57 -8.16
N LEU A 149 -9.48 4.14 -9.37
CA LEU A 149 -9.68 3.42 -10.61
C LEU A 149 -8.66 2.28 -10.81
N GLN A 150 -7.40 2.52 -10.47
CA GLN A 150 -6.35 1.51 -10.57
C GLN A 150 -6.62 0.31 -9.65
N VAL A 151 -7.04 0.54 -8.40
CA VAL A 151 -7.39 -0.54 -7.46
C VAL A 151 -8.67 -1.26 -7.91
N ARG A 152 -9.70 -0.54 -8.36
CA ARG A 152 -10.91 -1.15 -8.96
C ARG A 152 -10.56 -2.09 -10.12
N ASP A 153 -9.69 -1.66 -11.02
CA ASP A 153 -9.31 -2.46 -12.18
C ASP A 153 -8.56 -3.74 -11.77
N ILE A 154 -7.76 -3.68 -10.68
CA ILE A 154 -7.15 -4.86 -10.08
C ILE A 154 -8.23 -5.79 -9.51
N MET A 155 -9.21 -5.27 -8.76
CA MET A 155 -10.32 -6.08 -8.21
C MET A 155 -11.07 -6.83 -9.31
N ARG A 156 -11.32 -6.17 -10.46
CA ARG A 156 -11.96 -6.77 -11.64
C ARG A 156 -11.11 -7.84 -12.33
N GLN A 157 -9.80 -7.68 -12.30
CA GLN A 157 -8.86 -8.65 -12.86
C GLN A 157 -8.75 -9.90 -11.98
N PHE A 158 -8.80 -9.73 -10.66
CA PHE A 158 -8.60 -10.80 -9.67
C PHE A 158 -9.88 -11.12 -8.92
N THR A 159 -10.88 -11.62 -9.63
CA THR A 159 -12.23 -11.88 -9.10
C THR A 159 -12.29 -12.93 -8.00
N ASN A 160 -11.31 -13.82 -7.92
CA ASN A 160 -11.21 -14.85 -6.87
C ASN A 160 -10.53 -14.35 -5.58
N ASN A 161 -9.91 -13.16 -5.62
CA ASN A 161 -9.30 -12.54 -4.45
C ASN A 161 -10.37 -11.83 -3.60
N ARG A 162 -10.08 -11.65 -2.32
CA ARG A 162 -10.87 -10.82 -1.40
C ARG A 162 -10.09 -9.57 -1.05
N PHE A 163 -10.68 -8.41 -1.29
CA PHE A 163 -10.09 -7.10 -0.97
C PHE A 163 -10.80 -6.53 0.25
N ILE A 164 -10.04 -6.30 1.32
CA ILE A 164 -10.56 -5.89 2.60
C ILE A 164 -9.99 -4.51 2.92
N HIS A 165 -10.82 -3.48 2.90
CA HIS A 165 -10.43 -2.14 3.32
C HIS A 165 -10.57 -2.03 4.83
N VAL A 166 -9.43 -1.99 5.53
CA VAL A 166 -9.37 -1.82 6.98
C VAL A 166 -9.54 -0.32 7.26
N ASN A 167 -10.76 0.07 7.65
CA ASN A 167 -11.16 1.46 7.81
C ASN A 167 -12.35 1.55 8.77
N PRO A 168 -12.53 2.63 9.56
CA PRO A 168 -13.77 2.84 10.31
C PRO A 168 -15.00 2.62 9.43
N LEU A 169 -16.07 2.03 9.99
CA LEU A 169 -17.28 1.72 9.20
C LEU A 169 -17.96 2.94 8.59
N ASP A 170 -17.84 4.08 9.27
CA ASP A 170 -18.28 5.41 8.80
C ASP A 170 -17.19 6.15 8.01
N GLY A 171 -16.00 5.56 7.89
CA GLY A 171 -14.90 6.09 7.12
C GLY A 171 -15.14 6.05 5.61
N PHE A 172 -14.45 6.90 4.90
CA PHE A 172 -14.58 6.99 3.43
C PHE A 172 -14.07 5.72 2.75
N SER A 173 -14.93 5.12 1.92
CA SER A 173 -14.55 4.09 0.95
C SER A 173 -15.21 4.41 -0.40
N PRO A 174 -14.45 4.37 -1.51
CA PRO A 174 -14.99 4.74 -2.82
C PRO A 174 -16.13 3.83 -3.28
N GLU A 175 -17.14 4.40 -3.92
CA GLU A 175 -18.25 3.62 -4.51
C GLU A 175 -17.76 2.66 -5.60
N GLU A 176 -16.69 3.02 -6.32
CA GLU A 176 -16.05 2.17 -7.31
C GLU A 176 -15.51 0.87 -6.71
N TRP A 177 -15.10 0.89 -5.42
CA TRP A 177 -14.66 -0.32 -4.70
C TRP A 177 -15.85 -1.07 -4.11
N LYS A 178 -16.79 -0.36 -3.48
CA LYS A 178 -18.00 -0.95 -2.86
C LYS A 178 -18.87 -1.68 -3.88
N SER A 179 -18.83 -1.29 -5.15
CA SER A 179 -19.55 -1.93 -6.23
C SER A 179 -18.93 -3.25 -6.74
N GLN A 180 -17.78 -3.67 -6.20
CA GLN A 180 -17.15 -4.93 -6.58
C GLN A 180 -17.57 -6.05 -5.63
N ASP A 181 -17.97 -7.21 -6.15
CA ASP A 181 -18.47 -8.37 -5.38
C ASP A 181 -17.39 -8.98 -4.45
N ASN A 182 -16.13 -8.73 -4.73
CA ASN A 182 -14.98 -9.24 -3.99
C ASN A 182 -14.37 -8.21 -3.02
N PHE A 183 -15.07 -7.10 -2.76
CA PHE A 183 -14.66 -6.05 -1.83
C PHE A 183 -15.49 -6.07 -0.55
N GLN A 184 -14.87 -5.76 0.57
CA GLN A 184 -15.54 -5.53 1.85
C GLN A 184 -14.80 -4.50 2.69
N ILE A 185 -15.52 -3.86 3.63
CA ILE A 185 -14.93 -3.01 4.67
C ILE A 185 -14.87 -3.84 5.94
N MET A 186 -13.77 -3.71 6.67
CA MET A 186 -13.58 -4.30 7.99
C MET A 186 -13.13 -3.17 8.93
N ASP A 187 -13.85 -2.96 10.03
CA ASP A 187 -13.42 -1.96 11.01
C ASP A 187 -12.20 -2.44 11.82
N LEU A 188 -11.54 -1.50 12.47
CA LEU A 188 -10.33 -1.78 13.25
C LEU A 188 -10.56 -2.79 14.37
N PRO A 189 -11.63 -2.72 15.19
CA PRO A 189 -11.90 -3.73 16.21
C PRO A 189 -12.06 -5.14 15.64
N ALA A 190 -12.77 -5.31 14.52
CA ALA A 190 -12.92 -6.61 13.87
C ALA A 190 -11.59 -7.11 13.27
N PHE A 191 -10.80 -6.19 12.71
CA PHE A 191 -9.46 -6.51 12.21
C PHE A 191 -8.52 -6.95 13.34
N GLU A 192 -8.48 -6.21 14.45
CA GLU A 192 -7.69 -6.58 15.63
C GLU A 192 -8.10 -7.95 16.19
N LEU A 193 -9.40 -8.22 16.28
CA LEU A 193 -9.88 -9.53 16.71
C LEU A 193 -9.42 -10.65 15.76
N MET A 194 -9.43 -10.39 14.44
CA MET A 194 -9.00 -11.37 13.44
C MET A 194 -7.49 -11.68 13.54
N ILE A 195 -6.64 -10.66 13.76
CA ILE A 195 -5.19 -10.85 13.79
C ILE A 195 -4.68 -11.41 15.13
N ASN A 196 -5.49 -11.36 16.21
CA ASN A 196 -5.14 -11.84 17.54
C ASN A 196 -5.66 -13.27 17.85
N ASN A 197 -6.44 -13.88 16.94
CA ASN A 197 -6.94 -15.26 17.03
C ASN A 197 -6.14 -16.20 16.11
#